data_f265b37050a6c94a48a91eb1b4f2b410
#
_entry.id   f265b37050a6c94a48a91eb1b4f2b410
#
_cell.length_a   1.000
_cell.length_b   1.000
_cell.length_c   1.000
_cell.angle_alpha   90.00
_cell.angle_beta   90.00
_cell.angle_gamma   90.00
#
_symmetry.space_group_name_H-M   'P 1'
#
loop_
_entity.id
_entity.type
_entity.pdbx_description
1 polymer ?
#
loop_
_entity_poly.entity_id
_entity_poly.type
_entity_poly.pdbx_seq_one_letter_code
_entity_poly.pdbx_strand_id
1 'polypeptide(L)'
;LEKKKGYDGDVAFVSDGQIQTHLAQKDINVGFRTGHIVNPLERGHIAYRTDDLVAFKAHLKKKGVAYSDWEETAVAGWQQIFFYDPDGNVIEVHQINC
;
A
#
# COMPACT_ATOMS: atom_id res chain seq x y z
N LEU A 1 10.43 -14.54 -5.75
CA LEU A 1 9.34 -13.96 -4.96
C LEU A 1 9.78 -13.81 -3.51
N GLU A 2 9.46 -12.69 -2.91
CA GLU A 2 9.88 -12.38 -1.56
C GLU A 2 8.66 -12.11 -0.69
N LYS A 3 8.55 -12.84 0.42
CA LYS A 3 7.48 -12.62 1.39
C LYS A 3 7.93 -11.62 2.43
N LYS A 4 7.04 -10.70 2.79
CA LYS A 4 7.29 -9.67 3.79
C LYS A 4 6.52 -9.97 5.07
N LYS A 5 6.99 -9.38 6.18
CA LYS A 5 6.34 -9.51 7.48
C LYS A 5 4.88 -9.03 7.39
N GLY A 6 3.96 -9.81 7.94
CA GLY A 6 2.54 -9.48 7.94
C GLY A 6 1.80 -9.92 6.69
N TYR A 7 2.50 -10.49 5.73
CA TYR A 7 1.91 -10.93 4.46
C TYR A 7 1.97 -12.46 4.36
N ASP A 8 0.87 -13.07 3.95
CA ASP A 8 0.74 -14.53 3.83
C ASP A 8 0.28 -14.89 2.42
N GLY A 9 1.20 -14.83 1.46
CA GLY A 9 0.94 -15.15 0.06
C GLY A 9 2.14 -14.83 -0.80
N ASP A 10 2.09 -15.25 -2.05
CA ASP A 10 3.15 -15.00 -3.02
C ASP A 10 2.91 -13.68 -3.73
N VAL A 11 4.00 -13.00 -4.06
CA VAL A 11 3.99 -11.72 -4.78
C VAL A 11 4.88 -11.84 -6.00
N ALA A 12 4.41 -11.36 -7.13
CA ALA A 12 5.20 -11.22 -8.35
C ALA A 12 5.16 -9.77 -8.81
N PHE A 13 6.32 -9.22 -9.19
CA PHE A 13 6.44 -7.88 -9.71
C PHE A 13 6.65 -7.96 -11.22
N VAL A 14 5.80 -7.25 -11.97
CA VAL A 14 5.84 -7.21 -13.44
C VAL A 14 5.98 -5.75 -13.86
N SER A 15 6.86 -5.49 -14.81
CA SER A 15 7.11 -4.12 -15.26
C SER A 15 7.33 -4.05 -16.77
N ASP A 16 6.86 -2.96 -17.39
CA ASP A 16 7.17 -2.64 -18.78
C ASP A 16 8.37 -1.67 -18.89
N GLY A 17 9.05 -1.41 -17.76
CA GLY A 17 10.16 -0.47 -17.66
C GLY A 17 9.80 0.88 -17.08
N GLN A 18 8.52 1.23 -17.07
CA GLN A 18 8.02 2.50 -16.50
C GLN A 18 6.92 2.27 -15.47
N ILE A 19 6.01 1.37 -15.75
CA ILE A 19 4.90 1.03 -14.86
C ILE A 19 5.17 -0.34 -14.28
N GLN A 20 5.03 -0.47 -12.96
CA GLN A 20 5.21 -1.73 -12.27
C GLN A 20 3.86 -2.25 -11.80
N THR A 21 3.57 -3.51 -12.09
CA THR A 21 2.37 -4.19 -11.60
C THR A 21 2.78 -5.24 -10.59
N HIS A 22 2.16 -5.21 -9.44
CA HIS A 22 2.36 -6.21 -8.39
C HIS A 22 1.20 -7.19 -8.42
N LEU A 23 1.52 -8.45 -8.67
CA LEU A 23 0.56 -9.54 -8.63
C LEU A 23 0.74 -10.25 -7.29
N ALA A 24 -0.29 -10.22 -6.47
CA ALA A 24 -0.21 -10.76 -5.12
C ALA A 24 -1.32 -11.78 -4.89
N GLN A 25 -0.96 -12.88 -4.24
CA GLN A 25 -1.96 -13.83 -3.77
C GLN A 25 -2.83 -13.17 -2.73
N LYS A 26 -4.14 -13.32 -2.86
CA LYS A 26 -5.09 -12.68 -1.97
C LYS A 26 -4.90 -13.16 -0.52
N ASP A 27 -4.84 -12.21 0.41
CA ASP A 27 -4.77 -12.48 1.84
C ASP A 27 -5.85 -11.65 2.53
N ILE A 28 -7.03 -12.24 2.70
CA ILE A 28 -8.18 -11.54 3.27
C ILE A 28 -8.04 -11.23 4.75
N ASN A 29 -7.06 -11.84 5.43
CA ASN A 29 -6.85 -11.65 6.87
C ASN A 29 -5.70 -10.70 7.19
N VAL A 30 -5.02 -10.15 6.19
CA VAL A 30 -3.82 -9.34 6.43
C VAL A 30 -4.11 -8.11 7.28
N GLY A 31 -5.24 -7.45 7.03
CA GLY A 31 -5.64 -6.29 7.83
C GLY A 31 -5.87 -6.65 9.29
N PHE A 32 -6.57 -7.76 9.53
CA PHE A 32 -6.82 -8.24 10.88
C PHE A 32 -5.51 -8.61 11.59
N ARG A 33 -4.63 -9.37 10.93
CA ARG A 33 -3.36 -9.80 11.52
C ARG A 33 -2.43 -8.65 11.83
N THR A 34 -2.47 -7.59 11.00
CA THR A 34 -1.56 -6.46 11.14
C THR A 34 -2.19 -5.24 11.82
N GLY A 35 -3.51 -5.27 12.10
CA GLY A 35 -4.21 -4.18 12.74
C GLY A 35 -4.50 -2.99 11.82
N HIS A 36 -4.42 -3.18 10.51
CA HIS A 36 -4.69 -2.11 9.55
C HIS A 36 -6.17 -2.06 9.18
N ILE A 37 -6.69 -0.83 9.00
CA ILE A 37 -8.09 -0.62 8.65
C ILE A 37 -8.37 -0.82 7.15
N VAL A 38 -7.35 -0.69 6.32
CA VAL A 38 -7.46 -0.91 4.88
C VAL A 38 -6.68 -2.15 4.50
N ASN A 39 -7.35 -3.11 3.84
CA ASN A 39 -6.71 -4.31 3.35
C ASN A 39 -6.45 -4.16 1.84
N PRO A 40 -5.21 -3.87 1.43
CA PRO A 40 -4.88 -3.67 0.01
C PRO A 40 -4.93 -4.97 -0.79
N LEU A 41 -5.03 -6.12 -0.12
CA LEU A 41 -5.04 -7.43 -0.79
C LEU A 41 -6.43 -7.98 -0.98
N GLU A 42 -7.46 -7.25 -0.53
CA GLU A 42 -8.85 -7.66 -0.71
C GLU A 42 -9.29 -7.48 -2.17
N ARG A 43 -8.79 -6.44 -2.80
CA ARG A 43 -9.06 -6.12 -4.20
C ARG A 43 -7.88 -5.35 -4.78
N GLY A 44 -7.87 -5.14 -6.08
CA GLY A 44 -6.83 -4.36 -6.73
C GLY A 44 -6.86 -2.89 -6.31
N HIS A 45 -5.74 -2.21 -6.51
CA HIS A 45 -5.62 -0.80 -6.19
C HIS A 45 -4.65 -0.12 -7.16
N ILE A 46 -4.72 1.22 -7.23
CA ILE A 46 -3.80 2.05 -7.98
C ILE A 46 -2.79 2.63 -7.01
N ALA A 47 -1.51 2.58 -7.39
CA ALA A 47 -0.42 3.08 -6.56
C ALA A 47 0.21 4.32 -7.18
N TYR A 48 0.42 5.33 -6.36
CA TYR A 48 1.11 6.56 -6.73
C TYR A 48 2.38 6.70 -5.91
N ARG A 49 3.43 7.22 -6.53
CA ARG A 49 4.70 7.48 -5.86
C ARG A 49 4.83 8.95 -5.53
N THR A 50 5.36 9.25 -4.36
CA THR A 50 5.66 10.61 -3.95
C THR A 50 7.09 10.71 -3.44
N ASP A 51 7.68 11.90 -3.55
CA ASP A 51 8.99 12.19 -2.96
C ASP A 51 8.87 12.69 -1.52
N ASP A 52 7.65 12.98 -1.05
CA ASP A 52 7.42 13.52 0.29
C ASP A 52 6.14 12.95 0.87
N LEU A 53 6.24 11.75 1.42
CA LEU A 53 5.11 11.06 2.02
C LEU A 53 4.64 11.77 3.29
N VAL A 54 5.56 12.39 4.04
CA VAL A 54 5.21 13.13 5.26
C VAL A 54 4.24 14.27 4.93
N ALA A 55 4.55 15.04 3.88
CA ALA A 55 3.68 16.13 3.45
C ALA A 55 2.33 15.60 2.95
N PHE A 56 2.33 14.46 2.25
CA PHE A 56 1.09 13.87 1.76
C PHE A 56 0.19 13.38 2.91
N LYS A 57 0.78 12.74 3.93
CA LYS A 57 0.03 12.34 5.13
C LYS A 57 -0.59 13.54 5.82
N ALA A 58 0.16 14.64 5.93
CA ALA A 58 -0.36 15.88 6.53
C ALA A 58 -1.53 16.44 5.72
N HIS A 59 -1.45 16.35 4.39
CA HIS A 59 -2.53 16.77 3.50
C HIS A 59 -3.80 15.94 3.72
N LEU A 60 -3.66 14.61 3.84
CA LEU A 60 -4.79 13.73 4.11
C LEU A 60 -5.45 14.07 5.45
N LYS A 61 -4.66 14.32 6.48
CA LYS A 61 -5.18 14.72 7.79
C LYS A 61 -5.95 16.04 7.70
N LYS A 62 -5.42 17.01 6.97
CA LYS A 62 -6.06 18.31 6.77
C LYS A 62 -7.41 18.14 6.07
N LYS A 63 -7.53 17.22 5.13
CA LYS A 63 -8.76 16.96 4.39
C LYS A 63 -9.70 16.00 5.13
N GLY A 64 -9.31 15.47 6.29
CA GLY A 64 -10.14 14.55 7.05
C GLY A 64 -10.23 13.16 6.46
N VAL A 65 -9.23 12.75 5.68
CA VAL A 65 -9.20 11.41 5.06
C VAL A 65 -8.40 10.46 5.96
N ALA A 66 -9.06 9.40 6.41
CA ALA A 66 -8.40 8.35 7.19
C ALA A 66 -7.52 7.50 6.27
N TYR A 67 -6.35 7.09 6.75
CA TYR A 67 -5.46 6.21 6.00
C TYR A 67 -4.81 5.19 6.92
N SER A 68 -4.37 4.11 6.31
CA SER A 68 -3.64 3.02 6.99
C SER A 68 -2.17 3.16 6.66
N ASP A 69 -1.32 3.30 7.67
CA ASP A 69 0.13 3.46 7.49
C ASP A 69 0.81 2.10 7.65
N TRP A 70 1.21 1.53 6.53
CA TRP A 70 1.86 0.22 6.52
C TRP A 70 3.37 0.31 6.71
N GLU A 71 3.92 1.52 6.69
CA GLU A 71 5.36 1.71 6.78
C GLU A 71 6.07 0.82 5.75
N GLU A 72 7.04 0.02 6.16
CA GLU A 72 7.76 -0.88 5.26
C GLU A 72 7.31 -2.34 5.40
N THR A 73 6.09 -2.57 5.88
CA THR A 73 5.61 -3.93 6.17
C THR A 73 5.53 -4.81 4.92
N ALA A 74 5.03 -4.27 3.82
CA ALA A 74 4.80 -5.06 2.60
C ALA A 74 6.05 -5.16 1.73
N VAL A 75 6.78 -4.05 1.55
CA VAL A 75 7.96 -3.99 0.69
C VAL A 75 9.07 -3.27 1.44
N ALA A 76 10.22 -3.95 1.61
CA ALA A 76 11.36 -3.35 2.29
C ALA A 76 11.86 -2.13 1.50
N GLY A 77 12.14 -1.02 2.18
CA GLY A 77 12.59 0.22 1.58
C GLY A 77 11.46 1.08 1.00
N TRP A 78 10.23 0.60 1.03
CA TRP A 78 9.07 1.34 0.55
C TRP A 78 8.16 1.66 1.72
N GLN A 79 7.99 2.92 2.02
CA GLN A 79 6.96 3.34 2.97
C GLN A 79 5.64 3.50 2.21
N GLN A 80 4.60 2.84 2.68
CA GLN A 80 3.32 2.77 1.99
C GLN A 80 2.18 3.18 2.91
N ILE A 81 1.25 3.94 2.36
CA ILE A 81 -0.04 4.18 3.00
C ILE A 81 -1.16 3.78 2.04
N PHE A 82 -2.29 3.41 2.60
CA PHE A 82 -3.47 3.02 1.84
C PHE A 82 -4.68 3.75 2.40
N PHE A 83 -5.55 4.19 1.50
CA PHE A 83 -6.81 4.83 1.88
C PHE A 83 -7.86 4.54 0.81
N TYR A 84 -9.11 4.87 1.13
CA TYR A 84 -10.21 4.72 0.18
C TYR A 84 -10.53 6.04 -0.49
N ASP A 85 -10.82 5.99 -1.79
CA ASP A 85 -11.42 7.13 -2.47
C ASP A 85 -12.91 7.20 -2.10
N PRO A 86 -13.66 8.23 -2.55
CA PRO A 86 -15.09 8.36 -2.20
C PRO A 86 -15.95 7.19 -2.65
N ASP A 87 -15.52 6.46 -3.66
CA ASP A 87 -16.26 5.31 -4.19
C ASP A 87 -15.83 3.98 -3.58
N GLY A 88 -14.92 4.01 -2.60
CA GLY A 88 -14.45 2.81 -1.92
C GLY A 88 -13.31 2.09 -2.62
N ASN A 89 -12.70 2.69 -3.62
CA ASN A 89 -11.52 2.11 -4.26
C ASN A 89 -10.30 2.31 -3.36
N VAL A 90 -9.45 1.29 -3.31
CA VAL A 90 -8.21 1.36 -2.53
C VAL A 90 -7.16 2.14 -3.33
N ILE A 91 -6.56 3.14 -2.69
CA ILE A 91 -5.47 3.93 -3.25
C ILE A 91 -4.24 3.71 -2.39
N GLU A 92 -3.12 3.43 -3.05
CA GLU A 92 -1.81 3.37 -2.40
C GLU A 92 -1.03 4.63 -2.73
N VAL A 93 -0.33 5.19 -1.74
CA VAL A 93 0.71 6.18 -1.99
C VAL A 93 1.95 5.71 -1.26
N HIS A 94 3.08 5.73 -1.96
CA HIS A 94 4.32 5.23 -1.39
C HIS A 94 5.49 6.15 -1.71
N GLN A 95 6.51 6.02 -0.86
CA GLN A 95 7.81 6.65 -1.06
C GLN A 95 8.88 5.59 -0.93
N ILE A 96 9.79 5.55 -1.89
CA ILE A 96 10.94 4.65 -1.85
C ILE A 96 12.05 5.33 -1.06
N ASN A 97 12.52 4.65 -0.04
CA ASN A 97 13.66 5.10 0.75
C ASN A 97 14.94 4.56 0.12
N CYS A 98 15.78 5.46 -0.33
CA CYS A 98 17.07 5.11 -0.91
C CYS A 98 18.17 5.19 0.12
#